data_46b666aff20c5864c0c86565d7608727
#
_entry.id   46b666aff20c5864c0c86565d7608727
#
_cell.length_a   1.000
_cell.length_b   1.000
_cell.length_c   1.000
_cell.angle_alpha   90.00
_cell.angle_beta   90.00
_cell.angle_gamma   90.00
#
_symmetry.space_group_name_H-M   'P 1'
#
loop_
_entity.id
_entity.type
_entity.pdbx_description
1 polymer ?
#
loop_
_entity_poly.entity_id
_entity_poly.type
_entity_poly.pdbx_seq_one_letter_code
_entity_poly.pdbx_strand_id
1 'polypeptide(L)'
;FLCKDEKSDTGNLAIEIRYKGRPSGISASESDVLMYYFPYLNEDNVWMIKIKELKDLIKSEIKNLKVVMGGDDKQSEMVLIPREKFKKHFHVDMFNAKHHPAKYDY
;
A
#
# COMPACT_ATOMS: atom_id res chain seq x y z
N PHE A 1 -11.86 -3.64 -5.78
CA PHE A 1 -10.87 -2.92 -4.98
C PHE A 1 -10.06 -3.87 -4.14
N LEU A 2 -8.82 -3.52 -3.97
CA LEU A 2 -8.00 -4.06 -2.93
C LEU A 2 -7.81 -2.95 -1.89
N CYS A 3 -8.02 -3.26 -0.61
CA CYS A 3 -7.95 -2.26 0.47
C CYS A 3 -6.84 -2.60 1.45
N LYS A 4 -6.15 -1.59 1.93
CA LYS A 4 -5.12 -1.75 2.95
C LYS A 4 -5.10 -0.56 3.91
N ASP A 5 -4.89 -0.84 5.19
CA ASP A 5 -4.70 0.15 6.25
C ASP A 5 -3.27 0.08 6.77
N GLU A 6 -2.71 1.24 7.09
CA GLU A 6 -1.48 1.31 7.86
C GLU A 6 -1.80 1.47 9.34
N LYS A 7 -1.18 0.66 10.18
CA LYS A 7 -1.38 0.75 11.64
C LYS A 7 -0.52 1.83 12.30
N SER A 8 0.62 2.15 11.68
CA SER A 8 1.54 3.15 12.20
C SER A 8 2.25 3.85 11.06
N ASP A 9 2.69 5.09 11.30
CA ASP A 9 3.37 5.87 10.27
C ASP A 9 4.83 5.47 10.15
N THR A 10 5.13 4.66 9.14
CA THR A 10 6.50 4.30 8.77
C THR A 10 7.05 5.18 7.65
N GLY A 11 6.23 6.05 7.07
CA GLY A 11 6.57 6.83 5.89
C GLY A 11 6.53 6.05 4.60
N ASN A 12 6.17 4.77 4.63
CA ASN A 12 6.17 3.89 3.46
C ASN A 12 4.78 3.33 3.16
N LEU A 13 4.57 3.04 1.88
CA LEU A 13 3.55 2.07 1.48
C LEU A 13 4.19 0.69 1.62
N ALA A 14 3.53 -0.23 2.29
CA ALA A 14 3.99 -1.61 2.40
C ALA A 14 3.13 -2.47 1.49
N ILE A 15 3.73 -2.99 0.44
CA ILE A 15 3.00 -3.67 -0.64
C ILE A 15 3.42 -5.14 -0.67
N GLU A 16 2.49 -6.04 -0.37
CA GLU A 16 2.75 -7.47 -0.45
C GLU A 16 2.82 -7.92 -1.91
N ILE A 17 3.88 -8.64 -2.25
CA ILE A 17 4.09 -9.19 -3.59
C ILE A 17 4.14 -10.70 -3.62
N ARG A 18 4.54 -11.35 -2.52
CA ARG A 18 4.60 -12.80 -2.40
C ARG A 18 4.24 -13.25 -0.99
N TYR A 19 3.73 -14.45 -0.88
CA TYR A 19 3.50 -15.12 0.38
C TYR A 19 4.00 -16.55 0.26
N LYS A 20 4.92 -16.95 1.13
CA LYS A 20 5.57 -18.27 1.09
C LYS A 20 6.15 -18.58 -0.29
N GLY A 21 6.75 -17.60 -0.94
CA GLY A 21 7.37 -17.74 -2.25
C GLY A 21 6.43 -17.75 -3.44
N ARG A 22 5.11 -17.59 -3.22
CA ARG A 22 4.11 -17.57 -4.30
C ARG A 22 3.59 -16.15 -4.51
N PRO A 23 3.25 -15.76 -5.75
CA PRO A 23 2.64 -14.46 -5.99
C PRO A 23 1.41 -14.24 -5.11
N SER A 24 1.34 -13.07 -4.47
CA SER A 24 0.22 -12.70 -3.62
C SER A 24 0.09 -11.17 -3.58
N GLY A 25 -0.88 -10.67 -2.84
CA GLY A 25 -1.14 -9.24 -2.78
C GLY A 25 -1.38 -8.68 -4.17
N ILE A 26 -0.66 -7.64 -4.54
CA ILE A 26 -0.84 -7.01 -5.86
C ILE A 26 -0.40 -7.91 -7.01
N SER A 27 0.54 -8.83 -6.77
CA SER A 27 1.03 -9.74 -7.82
C SER A 27 -0.04 -10.75 -8.25
N ALA A 28 -0.94 -11.10 -7.35
CA ALA A 28 -2.02 -12.05 -7.60
C ALA A 28 -3.38 -11.39 -7.79
N SER A 29 -3.48 -10.10 -7.52
CA SER A 29 -4.77 -9.40 -7.57
C SER A 29 -5.22 -9.14 -8.99
N GLU A 30 -6.51 -9.37 -9.24
CA GLU A 30 -7.20 -8.98 -10.48
C GLU A 30 -7.87 -7.62 -10.35
N SER A 31 -7.78 -6.99 -9.19
CA SER A 31 -8.33 -5.66 -8.98
C SER A 31 -7.57 -4.61 -9.79
N ASP A 32 -8.26 -3.55 -10.18
CA ASP A 32 -7.67 -2.44 -10.93
C ASP A 32 -7.08 -1.37 -10.04
N VAL A 33 -7.59 -1.25 -8.82
CA VAL A 33 -7.30 -0.15 -7.91
C VAL A 33 -6.99 -0.68 -6.51
N LEU A 34 -5.94 -0.13 -5.90
CA LEU A 34 -5.62 -0.30 -4.49
C LEU A 34 -6.08 0.95 -3.75
N MET A 35 -6.94 0.76 -2.74
CA MET A 35 -7.28 1.81 -1.79
C MET A 35 -6.38 1.64 -0.57
N TYR A 36 -5.57 2.65 -0.29
CA TYR A 36 -4.64 2.62 0.83
C TYR A 36 -5.02 3.71 1.82
N TYR A 37 -5.30 3.33 3.07
CA TYR A 37 -5.74 4.24 4.10
C TYR A 37 -4.65 4.48 5.15
N PHE A 38 -4.42 5.76 5.45
CA PHE A 38 -3.45 6.21 6.46
C PHE A 38 -4.19 6.89 7.59
N PRO A 39 -4.65 6.15 8.62
CA PRO A 39 -5.48 6.72 9.67
C PRO A 39 -4.83 7.81 10.51
N TYR A 40 -3.51 7.89 10.48
CA TYR A 40 -2.75 8.89 11.25
C TYR A 40 -2.54 10.21 10.49
N LEU A 41 -2.92 10.29 9.21
CA LEU A 41 -2.82 11.53 8.45
C LEU A 41 -4.09 12.36 8.60
N ASN A 42 -3.94 13.68 8.71
CA ASN A 42 -5.06 14.62 8.80
C ASN A 42 -5.61 14.98 7.42
N GLU A 43 -4.76 14.93 6.38
CA GLU A 43 -5.14 15.25 5.02
C GLU A 43 -4.59 14.18 4.08
N ASP A 44 -5.26 13.99 2.95
CA ASP A 44 -4.86 13.02 1.93
C ASP A 44 -4.61 11.64 2.54
N ASN A 45 -5.51 11.23 3.42
CA ASN A 45 -5.36 9.99 4.17
C ASN A 45 -5.89 8.76 3.46
N VAL A 46 -6.50 8.92 2.30
CA VAL A 46 -6.90 7.80 1.44
C VAL A 46 -6.30 8.02 0.05
N TRP A 47 -5.55 7.03 -0.41
CA TRP A 47 -4.97 7.04 -1.74
C TRP A 47 -5.62 5.94 -2.58
N MET A 48 -6.08 6.31 -3.77
CA MET A 48 -6.58 5.37 -4.77
C MET A 48 -5.50 5.25 -5.84
N ILE A 49 -4.85 4.10 -5.88
CA ILE A 49 -3.69 3.87 -6.74
C ILE A 49 -4.05 2.81 -7.79
N LYS A 50 -3.79 3.10 -9.04
CA LYS A 50 -3.97 2.10 -10.10
C LYS A 50 -2.93 1.01 -9.93
N ILE A 51 -3.38 -0.22 -9.81
CA ILE A 51 -2.48 -1.36 -9.55
C ILE A 51 -1.47 -1.55 -10.68
N LYS A 52 -1.87 -1.33 -11.93
CA LYS A 52 -0.95 -1.41 -13.06
C LYS A 52 0.22 -0.43 -12.92
N GLU A 53 -0.06 0.82 -12.54
CA GLU A 53 0.98 1.83 -12.34
C GLU A 53 1.89 1.46 -11.17
N LEU A 54 1.31 0.92 -10.10
CA LEU A 54 2.06 0.46 -8.94
C LEU A 54 2.99 -0.70 -9.30
N LYS A 55 2.50 -1.66 -10.07
CA LYS A 55 3.33 -2.77 -10.55
C LYS A 55 4.48 -2.29 -11.44
N ASP A 56 4.21 -1.34 -12.32
CA ASP A 56 5.23 -0.78 -13.20
C ASP A 56 6.30 -0.04 -12.41
N LEU A 57 5.89 0.73 -11.40
CA LEU A 57 6.83 1.42 -10.52
C LEU A 57 7.73 0.42 -9.79
N ILE A 58 7.14 -0.63 -9.22
CA ILE A 58 7.90 -1.66 -8.51
C ILE A 58 8.90 -2.32 -9.45
N LYS A 59 8.50 -2.69 -10.66
CA LYS A 59 9.40 -3.31 -11.63
C LYS A 59 10.58 -2.41 -11.98
N SER A 60 10.33 -1.13 -12.17
CA SER A 60 11.39 -0.18 -12.55
C SER A 60 12.32 0.19 -11.40
N GLU A 61 11.81 0.18 -10.16
CA GLU A 61 12.52 0.67 -8.99
C GLU A 61 12.95 -0.41 -8.00
N ILE A 62 12.69 -1.69 -8.31
CA ILE A 62 12.89 -2.79 -7.33
C ILE A 62 14.31 -2.83 -6.75
N LYS A 63 15.32 -2.44 -7.53
CA LYS A 63 16.71 -2.42 -7.08
C LYS A 63 16.98 -1.33 -6.03
N ASN A 64 16.14 -0.30 -6.01
CA ASN A 64 16.25 0.84 -5.12
C ASN A 64 15.25 0.79 -3.96
N LEU A 65 14.35 -0.19 -3.97
CA LEU A 65 13.33 -0.34 -2.94
C LEU A 65 13.73 -1.41 -1.94
N LYS A 66 13.37 -1.18 -0.70
CA LYS A 66 13.60 -2.16 0.35
C LYS A 66 12.53 -3.24 0.30
N VAL A 67 12.93 -4.48 0.39
CA VAL A 67 12.03 -5.63 0.48
C VAL A 67 12.25 -6.26 1.86
N VAL A 68 11.18 -6.49 2.58
CA VAL A 68 11.21 -7.08 3.92
C VAL A 68 10.25 -8.25 4.00
N MET A 69 10.50 -9.14 4.94
CA MET A 69 9.56 -10.21 5.28
C MET A 69 8.65 -9.69 6.39
N GLY A 70 7.37 -9.63 6.12
CA GLY A 70 6.36 -9.10 7.03
C GLY A 70 5.19 -10.04 7.23
N GLY A 71 4.11 -9.47 7.75
CA GLY A 71 2.92 -10.25 8.10
C GLY A 71 3.07 -10.92 9.47
N ASP A 72 1.99 -11.52 9.95
CA ASP A 72 1.93 -12.11 11.29
C ASP A 72 2.89 -13.30 11.44
N ASP A 73 3.08 -14.06 10.37
CA ASP A 73 3.97 -15.23 10.35
C ASP A 73 5.33 -14.91 9.69
N LYS A 74 5.57 -13.66 9.31
CA LYS A 74 6.79 -13.17 8.66
C LYS A 74 7.15 -13.92 7.38
N GLN A 75 6.15 -14.36 6.64
CA GLN A 75 6.33 -15.07 5.37
C GLN A 75 5.86 -14.27 4.15
N SER A 76 5.40 -13.04 4.35
CA SER A 76 5.01 -12.14 3.26
C SER A 76 6.20 -11.30 2.82
N GLU A 77 6.53 -11.33 1.53
CA GLU A 77 7.48 -10.39 0.96
C GLU A 77 6.76 -9.07 0.71
N MET A 78 7.24 -8.04 1.38
CA MET A 78 6.67 -6.70 1.30
C MET A 78 7.68 -5.75 0.67
N VAL A 79 7.26 -5.03 -0.35
CA VAL A 79 8.06 -3.94 -0.92
C VAL A 79 7.68 -2.66 -0.18
N LEU A 80 8.68 -1.95 0.32
CA LEU A 80 8.48 -0.69 1.02
C LEU A 80 8.72 0.46 0.05
N ILE A 81 7.67 1.24 -0.22
CA ILE A 81 7.73 2.37 -1.14
C ILE A 81 7.64 3.67 -0.33
N PRO A 82 8.71 4.47 -0.29
CA PRO A 82 8.67 5.76 0.42
C PRO A 82 7.54 6.64 -0.13
N ARG A 83 6.55 6.90 0.70
CA ARG A 83 5.32 7.60 0.30
C ARG A 83 5.58 8.96 -0.33
N GLU A 84 6.37 9.79 0.34
CA GLU A 84 6.62 11.16 -0.11
C GLU A 84 7.50 11.21 -1.36
N LYS A 85 8.42 10.26 -1.51
CA LYS A 85 9.32 10.21 -2.65
C LYS A 85 8.58 9.85 -3.94
N PHE A 86 7.64 8.91 -3.87
CA PHE A 86 6.99 8.36 -5.05
C PHE A 86 5.56 8.88 -5.29
N LYS A 87 5.09 9.77 -4.46
CA LYS A 87 3.75 10.35 -4.56
C LYS A 87 3.42 10.89 -5.95
N LYS A 88 4.42 11.47 -6.63
CA LYS A 88 4.25 12.10 -7.94
C LYS A 88 4.57 11.18 -9.12
N HIS A 89 5.02 9.95 -8.86
CA HIS A 89 5.44 9.04 -9.92
C HIS A 89 4.30 8.24 -10.55
N PHE A 90 3.16 8.22 -9.91
CA PHE A 90 1.96 7.59 -10.45
C PHE A 90 0.75 8.46 -10.17
N HIS A 91 -0.29 8.28 -10.99
CA HIS A 91 -1.52 9.02 -10.83
C HIS A 91 -2.27 8.46 -9.62
N VAL A 92 -2.37 9.26 -8.58
CA VAL A 92 -3.02 8.90 -7.33
C VAL A 92 -4.15 9.89 -7.08
N ASP A 93 -5.34 9.36 -6.91
CA ASP A 93 -6.45 10.16 -6.40
C ASP A 93 -6.38 10.11 -4.88
N MET A 94 -6.28 11.29 -4.26
CA MET A 94 -6.20 11.42 -2.81
C MET A 94 -7.40 12.16 -2.27
N PHE A 95 -7.93 11.68 -1.17
CA PHE A 95 -9.04 12.35 -0.52
C PHE A 95 -9.01 12.09 0.99
N ASN A 96 -9.82 12.83 1.72
CA ASN A 96 -9.88 12.74 3.17
C ASN A 96 -11.04 11.86 3.60
N ALA A 97 -10.74 10.83 4.38
CA ALA A 97 -11.76 10.06 5.04
C ALA A 97 -12.00 10.66 6.43
N LYS A 98 -13.25 10.72 6.84
CA LYS A 98 -13.60 11.18 8.18
C LYS A 98 -13.33 10.09 9.19
N HIS A 99 -12.68 10.47 10.28
CA HIS A 99 -12.53 9.61 11.43
C HIS A 99 -13.80 9.65 12.27
N HIS A 100 -14.43 8.49 12.42
CA HIS A 100 -15.58 8.32 13.27
C HIS A 100 -15.30 7.14 14.19
N PRO A 101 -14.66 7.38 15.34
CA PRO A 101 -14.33 6.30 16.27
C PRO A 101 -15.54 5.42 16.63
N ALA A 102 -16.69 6.02 16.82
CA ALA A 102 -17.92 5.29 17.15
C ALA A 102 -18.33 4.27 16.09
N LYS A 103 -17.93 4.48 14.84
CA LYS A 103 -18.21 3.58 13.75
C LYS A 103 -17.52 2.22 13.90
N TYR A 104 -16.49 2.15 14.71
CA TYR A 104 -15.70 0.95 14.94
C TYR A 104 -16.04 0.27 16.27
N ASP A 105 -17.01 0.79 16.97
CA ASP A 105 -17.43 0.29 18.29
C ASP A 105 -18.61 -0.68 18.22
N TYR A 106 -19.08 -0.96 17.03
CA TYR A 106 -20.20 -1.87 16.84
C TYR A 106 -19.77 -3.25 16.38
#